data_082f7a49bcbe8516da7a7180bd33e6e3
#
_entry.id   082f7a49bcbe8516da7a7180bd33e6e3
#
_cell.length_a   1.000
_cell.length_b   1.000
_cell.length_c   1.000
_cell.angle_alpha   90.00
_cell.angle_beta   90.00
_cell.angle_gamma   90.00
#
_symmetry.space_group_name_H-M   'P 1'
#
loop_
_entity.id
_entity.type
_entity.pdbx_description
1 polymer ?
#
loop_
_entity_poly.entity_id
_entity_poly.type
_entity_poly.pdbx_seq_one_letter_code
_entity_poly.pdbx_strand_id
1 'polypeptide(L)'
;MASRSESATSGSQTSTPDTAATSQDTRQHSVKQRKGQFVIAPRRIPGMQMMGLSPLQFSAVEQALRDSPDIEVVDKIGPRSGVGALTAGAQEGVAVLIARMSDEKASALALQSQGQLIVERDQPLQLLDVNYPQTSLVNCNMPTTGSAFTAEFLVLGANNTPVKEAEVYLFGSLLPATGITDGNGRVKLTLYGETSQSLRRLYVKPRADYWSFSQEQPDISSSEMNVIGLRALSDWPSLANFPAQQQLTWGQKAMRLDQLPAHYRGQGIRVAIVDSGAANAHQDLSKITRGYDVINKTLSSCWNVDTISHGSHCAGVIAGMDSDWGIRGFAPDAEVHACKLFPGGQISQLIDALEYCIEKQIDIVNLSLGGAEPSEALEQQILRAKQAGIACIVAAGNSGGPVQYPASSSHVLAVAAIGKLNEFPADSYHTQTITPQVDSNGFFSARFSCFGQEVDVCAPGVAVTSSVPDNNFAAWDGTSMAAPHITGLAALVLAHHPDFQGTSPRSADRVERLFQIIKLSCRPVMVGDQRRTGFGLPDVLRAVGLAPAHPTPLIGTTISGQTLSPQVMQVLRSLYREPPRMMPQTFGNVAALDPYASYRQIMSPHITMQNPYGMGLW
;
A
#
# COMPACT_ATOMS: atom_id res chain seq x y z
N MET A 1 19.85 -34.46 63.53
CA MET A 1 20.99 -35.36 63.75
C MET A 1 22.06 -34.90 62.78
N ALA A 2 22.96 -34.18 63.31
CA ALA A 2 24.33 -34.53 63.72
C ALA A 2 25.21 -34.57 62.46
N SER A 3 26.23 -33.84 62.27
CA SER A 3 27.18 -33.05 63.07
C SER A 3 28.56 -33.19 62.42
N ARG A 4 29.24 -32.05 62.26
CA ARG A 4 30.69 -31.87 62.56
C ARG A 4 31.70 -32.54 61.62
N SER A 5 32.90 -32.03 61.40
CA SER A 5 33.66 -30.85 61.87
C SER A 5 35.01 -30.88 61.17
N GLU A 6 35.59 -29.67 60.90
CA GLU A 6 36.99 -29.24 61.19
C GLU A 6 38.13 -30.20 60.83
N SER A 7 39.28 -29.79 60.35
CA SER A 7 40.13 -28.70 60.80
C SER A 7 41.32 -28.48 59.85
N ALA A 8 41.91 -27.28 60.01
CA ALA A 8 43.10 -26.74 59.38
C ALA A 8 44.40 -27.51 59.63
N THR A 9 45.38 -27.31 58.76
CA THR A 9 46.72 -26.82 59.19
C THR A 9 47.62 -26.38 58.05
N SER A 10 48.34 -25.38 58.35
CA SER A 10 49.40 -24.61 57.69
C SER A 10 50.59 -25.40 57.20
N GLY A 11 51.27 -24.87 56.16
CA GLY A 11 52.62 -25.27 55.76
C GLY A 11 53.14 -24.35 54.62
N SER A 12 53.89 -23.35 55.02
CA SER A 12 54.72 -22.51 54.14
C SER A 12 55.92 -23.28 53.56
N GLN A 13 56.16 -23.14 52.27
CA GLN A 13 57.54 -23.20 51.73
C GLN A 13 57.66 -22.42 50.41
N THR A 14 58.65 -21.55 50.39
CA THR A 14 59.18 -20.75 49.32
C THR A 14 59.88 -21.56 48.27
N SER A 15 59.67 -21.30 46.97
CA SER A 15 60.67 -21.53 45.94
C SER A 15 60.37 -20.72 44.66
N THR A 16 61.38 -20.12 44.14
CA THR A 16 61.70 -19.25 43.03
C THR A 16 61.03 -19.53 41.67
N PRO A 17 60.98 -18.54 40.76
CA PRO A 17 60.13 -18.54 39.56
C PRO A 17 60.79 -19.26 38.39
N ASP A 18 60.07 -20.15 37.77
CA ASP A 18 60.41 -20.68 36.45
C ASP A 18 59.57 -20.01 35.39
N THR A 19 60.28 -19.50 34.37
CA THR A 19 59.74 -18.89 33.18
C THR A 19 58.96 -19.90 32.35
N ALA A 20 57.65 -19.82 32.35
CA ALA A 20 56.78 -20.53 31.41
C ALA A 20 56.15 -19.55 30.45
N ALA A 21 56.41 -19.75 29.17
CA ALA A 21 55.88 -19.03 28.06
C ALA A 21 54.34 -18.98 28.07
N THR A 22 53.79 -17.79 28.16
CA THR A 22 52.36 -17.54 27.97
C THR A 22 52.01 -17.73 26.50
N SER A 23 51.48 -18.87 26.13
CA SER A 23 50.73 -19.03 24.89
C SER A 23 49.45 -18.21 25.04
N GLN A 24 49.39 -17.05 24.38
CA GLN A 24 48.18 -16.27 24.17
C GLN A 24 47.24 -17.09 23.27
N ASP A 25 46.30 -17.78 23.92
CA ASP A 25 45.13 -18.38 23.26
C ASP A 25 44.21 -17.23 22.82
N THR A 26 44.53 -16.65 21.65
CA THR A 26 43.67 -15.71 20.96
C THR A 26 42.45 -16.48 20.45
N ARG A 27 41.44 -16.68 21.33
CA ARG A 27 40.09 -17.02 20.90
C ARG A 27 39.56 -15.85 20.10
N GLN A 28 39.77 -15.88 18.80
CA GLN A 28 39.02 -15.08 17.86
C GLN A 28 37.54 -15.48 18.02
N HIS A 29 36.80 -14.69 18.78
CA HIS A 29 35.36 -14.70 18.69
C HIS A 29 35.01 -14.26 17.27
N SER A 30 34.87 -15.21 16.35
CA SER A 30 34.27 -14.95 15.05
C SER A 30 32.85 -14.47 15.31
N VAL A 31 32.63 -13.18 15.20
CA VAL A 31 31.29 -12.62 15.11
C VAL A 31 30.65 -13.33 13.92
N LYS A 32 29.71 -14.25 14.17
CA LYS A 32 28.95 -14.89 13.10
C LYS A 32 28.33 -13.77 12.27
N GLN A 33 28.87 -13.54 11.07
CA GLN A 33 28.33 -12.57 10.15
C GLN A 33 26.84 -12.88 9.95
N ARG A 34 25.98 -11.88 10.18
CA ARG A 34 24.53 -12.03 9.97
C ARG A 34 24.29 -12.16 8.48
N LYS A 35 23.71 -13.27 8.05
CA LYS A 35 23.28 -13.47 6.67
C LYS A 35 21.99 -12.68 6.43
N GLY A 36 22.01 -11.78 5.43
CA GLY A 36 20.81 -11.12 4.92
C GLY A 36 20.10 -11.97 3.87
N GLN A 37 18.82 -11.72 3.63
CA GLN A 37 18.08 -12.30 2.52
C GLN A 37 18.17 -11.37 1.31
N PHE A 38 18.43 -11.93 0.13
CA PHE A 38 18.62 -11.19 -1.11
C PHE A 38 17.77 -11.76 -2.22
N VAL A 39 17.31 -10.85 -3.07
CA VAL A 39 16.66 -11.14 -4.35
C VAL A 39 17.74 -11.14 -5.43
N ILE A 40 17.81 -12.21 -6.22
CA ILE A 40 18.76 -12.37 -7.31
C ILE A 40 17.95 -12.63 -8.59
N ALA A 41 18.06 -11.74 -9.56
CA ALA A 41 17.38 -11.85 -10.83
C ALA A 41 18.30 -11.46 -11.99
N PRO A 42 18.12 -11.99 -13.20
CA PRO A 42 18.85 -11.49 -14.36
C PRO A 42 18.32 -10.11 -14.74
N ARG A 43 19.27 -9.20 -15.00
CA ARG A 43 18.94 -7.85 -15.46
C ARG A 43 18.61 -7.86 -16.94
N ARG A 44 17.44 -7.33 -17.29
CA ARG A 44 17.01 -7.17 -18.67
C ARG A 44 17.52 -5.84 -19.21
N ILE A 45 18.60 -5.88 -20.01
CA ILE A 45 19.15 -4.70 -20.68
C ILE A 45 18.66 -4.72 -22.13
N PRO A 46 17.86 -3.74 -22.57
CA PRO A 46 17.49 -3.61 -23.97
C PRO A 46 18.76 -3.48 -24.86
N GLY A 47 18.85 -4.27 -25.92
CA GLY A 47 20.01 -4.23 -26.83
C GLY A 47 21.26 -4.95 -26.36
N MET A 48 21.24 -5.76 -25.31
CA MET A 48 22.38 -6.51 -24.79
C MET A 48 23.10 -7.33 -25.87
N GLN A 49 22.38 -7.94 -26.81
CA GLN A 49 22.95 -8.67 -27.94
C GLN A 49 23.75 -7.77 -28.89
N MET A 50 23.39 -6.49 -29.01
CA MET A 50 24.13 -5.52 -29.83
C MET A 50 25.43 -5.07 -29.16
N MET A 51 25.59 -5.28 -27.86
CA MET A 51 26.80 -4.97 -27.09
C MET A 51 27.82 -6.12 -27.08
N GLY A 52 27.55 -7.23 -27.77
CA GLY A 52 28.44 -8.39 -27.82
C GLY A 52 28.53 -9.18 -26.51
N LEU A 53 27.63 -8.92 -25.56
CA LEU A 53 27.56 -9.68 -24.31
C LEU A 53 26.78 -10.97 -24.53
N SER A 54 27.39 -12.10 -24.18
CA SER A 54 26.68 -13.37 -24.16
C SER A 54 25.63 -13.36 -23.05
N PRO A 55 24.38 -13.78 -23.33
CA PRO A 55 23.35 -13.86 -22.31
C PRO A 55 23.79 -14.78 -21.16
N LEU A 56 23.64 -14.31 -19.93
CA LEU A 56 23.93 -15.10 -18.75
C LEU A 56 22.96 -16.28 -18.68
N GLN A 57 23.50 -17.50 -18.60
CA GLN A 57 22.66 -18.68 -18.34
C GLN A 57 22.30 -18.71 -16.86
N PHE A 58 21.08 -18.28 -16.53
CA PHE A 58 20.64 -18.15 -15.14
C PHE A 58 20.61 -19.50 -14.40
N SER A 59 20.42 -20.62 -15.11
CA SER A 59 20.56 -21.97 -14.54
C SER A 59 21.97 -22.26 -14.04
N ALA A 60 23.00 -21.76 -14.71
CA ALA A 60 24.37 -21.90 -14.26
C ALA A 60 24.64 -21.04 -13.00
N VAL A 61 24.04 -19.86 -12.93
CA VAL A 61 24.09 -19.02 -11.70
C VAL A 61 23.40 -19.73 -10.53
N GLU A 62 22.22 -20.29 -10.76
CA GLU A 62 21.51 -21.05 -9.74
C GLU A 62 22.37 -22.21 -9.21
N GLN A 63 22.99 -22.96 -10.10
CA GLN A 63 23.84 -24.09 -9.71
C GLN A 63 25.06 -23.61 -8.89
N ALA A 64 25.74 -22.56 -9.35
CA ALA A 64 26.89 -22.00 -8.65
C ALA A 64 26.52 -21.48 -7.24
N LEU A 65 25.32 -20.89 -7.08
CA LEU A 65 24.83 -20.44 -5.78
C LEU A 65 24.52 -21.61 -4.84
N ARG A 66 23.92 -22.71 -5.38
CA ARG A 66 23.64 -23.92 -4.59
C ARG A 66 24.89 -24.66 -4.17
N ASP A 67 25.93 -24.64 -5.01
CA ASP A 67 27.22 -25.29 -4.73
C ASP A 67 28.10 -24.49 -3.76
N SER A 68 27.73 -23.22 -3.48
CA SER A 68 28.48 -22.36 -2.55
C SER A 68 28.10 -22.68 -1.09
N PRO A 69 29.08 -23.06 -0.23
CA PRO A 69 28.79 -23.44 1.17
C PRO A 69 28.31 -22.27 2.04
N ASP A 70 28.60 -21.04 1.62
CA ASP A 70 28.25 -19.83 2.37
C ASP A 70 26.91 -19.21 1.97
N ILE A 71 26.29 -19.73 0.90
CA ILE A 71 25.03 -19.23 0.35
C ILE A 71 23.95 -20.30 0.57
N GLU A 72 22.81 -19.86 1.10
CA GLU A 72 21.62 -20.70 1.25
C GLU A 72 20.55 -20.22 0.27
N VAL A 73 20.28 -20.99 -0.78
CA VAL A 73 19.15 -20.72 -1.68
C VAL A 73 17.86 -21.12 -0.98
N VAL A 74 17.05 -20.13 -0.60
CA VAL A 74 15.83 -20.30 0.18
C VAL A 74 14.63 -20.67 -0.70
N ASP A 75 14.50 -19.99 -1.86
CA ASP A 75 13.35 -20.11 -2.73
C ASP A 75 13.72 -19.79 -4.19
N LYS A 76 12.88 -20.26 -5.10
CA LYS A 76 12.96 -19.94 -6.53
C LYS A 76 11.56 -19.59 -7.03
N ILE A 77 11.40 -18.36 -7.44
CA ILE A 77 10.20 -17.85 -8.07
C ILE A 77 10.41 -17.93 -9.60
N GLY A 78 9.53 -18.60 -10.30
CA GLY A 78 9.66 -18.75 -11.74
C GLY A 78 8.31 -18.97 -12.39
N PRO A 79 8.29 -19.04 -13.74
CA PRO A 79 7.06 -19.31 -14.44
C PRO A 79 6.45 -20.62 -13.94
N ARG A 80 5.24 -20.53 -13.42
CA ARG A 80 4.46 -21.70 -13.05
C ARG A 80 3.96 -22.34 -14.34
N SER A 81 4.20 -23.64 -14.49
CA SER A 81 3.81 -24.38 -15.69
C SER A 81 2.29 -24.37 -15.87
N GLY A 82 1.79 -23.60 -16.82
CA GLY A 82 0.37 -23.46 -17.15
C GLY A 82 0.18 -22.99 -18.60
N VAL A 83 -1.02 -23.22 -19.16
CA VAL A 83 -1.39 -22.93 -20.55
C VAL A 83 -1.20 -21.45 -20.94
N GLY A 84 -1.12 -20.54 -19.97
CA GLY A 84 -0.83 -19.10 -20.17
C GLY A 84 0.59 -18.79 -20.65
N ALA A 85 1.55 -19.70 -20.48
CA ALA A 85 2.93 -19.52 -20.95
C ALA A 85 3.06 -19.57 -22.48
N LEU A 86 2.07 -20.11 -23.17
CA LEU A 86 2.08 -20.29 -24.63
C LEU A 86 1.45 -19.15 -25.43
N THR A 87 0.70 -18.24 -24.77
CA THR A 87 -0.07 -17.18 -25.45
C THR A 87 0.52 -15.77 -25.30
N ALA A 88 1.35 -15.51 -24.29
CA ALA A 88 2.17 -14.32 -24.25
C ALA A 88 3.44 -14.62 -25.05
N GLY A 89 3.74 -13.88 -26.11
CA GLY A 89 4.93 -14.06 -26.96
C GLY A 89 6.16 -14.33 -26.09
N ALA A 90 6.55 -15.60 -26.03
CA ALA A 90 7.36 -16.20 -24.98
C ALA A 90 8.76 -15.57 -24.92
N GLN A 91 8.89 -14.49 -24.20
CA GLN A 91 10.14 -14.25 -23.49
C GLN A 91 10.13 -15.19 -22.30
N GLU A 92 11.06 -16.15 -22.30
CA GLU A 92 11.26 -17.13 -21.25
C GLU A 92 11.11 -16.43 -19.88
N GLY A 93 10.15 -16.92 -19.10
CA GLY A 93 9.89 -16.39 -17.78
C GLY A 93 11.14 -16.58 -16.93
N VAL A 94 11.76 -15.48 -16.58
CA VAL A 94 13.02 -15.51 -15.87
C VAL A 94 12.76 -15.81 -14.41
N ALA A 95 13.38 -16.88 -13.91
CA ALA A 95 13.33 -17.21 -12.50
C ALA A 95 14.04 -16.14 -11.65
N VAL A 96 13.49 -15.84 -10.49
CA VAL A 96 14.10 -15.05 -9.43
C VAL A 96 14.50 -16.00 -8.31
N LEU A 97 15.73 -15.88 -7.82
CA LEU A 97 16.23 -16.67 -6.69
C LEU A 97 16.24 -15.83 -5.43
N ILE A 98 15.85 -16.46 -4.34
CA ILE A 98 15.94 -15.88 -3.01
C ILE A 98 17.03 -16.62 -2.25
N ALA A 99 18.04 -15.91 -1.80
CA ALA A 99 19.19 -16.52 -1.13
C ALA A 99 19.62 -15.74 0.12
N ARG A 100 20.11 -16.47 1.12
CA ARG A 100 20.71 -15.90 2.33
C ARG A 100 22.23 -15.95 2.23
N MET A 101 22.86 -14.79 2.36
CA MET A 101 24.30 -14.62 2.30
C MET A 101 24.76 -13.39 3.07
N SER A 102 26.06 -13.19 3.23
CA SER A 102 26.60 -11.93 3.78
C SER A 102 26.54 -10.79 2.75
N ASP A 103 26.60 -9.54 3.22
CA ASP A 103 26.58 -8.36 2.36
C ASP A 103 27.79 -8.31 1.44
N GLU A 104 28.95 -8.78 1.92
CA GLU A 104 30.18 -8.85 1.11
C GLU A 104 30.03 -9.84 -0.05
N LYS A 105 29.38 -11.00 0.20
CA LYS A 105 29.09 -11.99 -0.85
C LYS A 105 28.12 -11.43 -1.88
N ALA A 106 27.05 -10.76 -1.42
CA ALA A 106 26.06 -10.15 -2.31
C ALA A 106 26.72 -9.10 -3.21
N SER A 107 27.56 -8.23 -2.62
CA SER A 107 28.32 -7.21 -3.36
C SER A 107 29.32 -7.82 -4.35
N ALA A 108 30.03 -8.89 -3.96
CA ALA A 108 30.94 -9.60 -4.84
C ALA A 108 30.20 -10.23 -6.03
N LEU A 109 29.05 -10.86 -5.78
CA LEU A 109 28.21 -11.45 -6.83
C LEU A 109 27.71 -10.39 -7.82
N ALA A 110 27.25 -9.24 -7.32
CA ALA A 110 26.82 -8.11 -8.15
C ALA A 110 27.96 -7.61 -9.06
N LEU A 111 29.17 -7.44 -8.51
CA LEU A 111 30.34 -7.00 -9.27
C LEU A 111 30.80 -8.03 -10.30
N GLN A 112 30.87 -9.32 -9.92
CA GLN A 112 31.30 -10.41 -10.81
C GLN A 112 30.33 -10.61 -11.98
N SER A 113 29.05 -10.31 -11.78
CA SER A 113 28.04 -10.42 -12.84
C SER A 113 28.19 -9.37 -13.95
N GLN A 114 29.09 -8.40 -13.80
CA GLN A 114 29.28 -7.31 -14.77
C GLN A 114 27.97 -6.57 -15.12
N GLY A 115 27.09 -6.44 -14.15
CA GLY A 115 25.80 -5.78 -14.32
C GLY A 115 24.70 -6.64 -14.95
N GLN A 116 24.94 -7.94 -15.22
CA GLN A 116 23.93 -8.84 -15.79
C GLN A 116 22.97 -9.41 -14.74
N LEU A 117 23.31 -9.33 -13.45
CA LEU A 117 22.44 -9.71 -12.34
C LEU A 117 21.99 -8.48 -11.53
N ILE A 118 20.76 -8.54 -11.11
CA ILE A 118 20.22 -7.76 -10.00
C ILE A 118 20.52 -8.57 -8.74
N VAL A 119 21.16 -7.97 -7.77
CA VAL A 119 21.40 -8.54 -6.44
C VAL A 119 21.06 -7.46 -5.42
N GLU A 120 19.90 -7.56 -4.80
CA GLU A 120 19.40 -6.54 -3.87
C GLU A 120 18.84 -7.18 -2.60
N ARG A 121 18.83 -6.44 -1.49
CA ARG A 121 18.23 -6.93 -0.27
C ARG A 121 16.73 -7.15 -0.45
N ASP A 122 16.25 -8.27 0.07
CA ASP A 122 14.81 -8.54 0.14
C ASP A 122 14.20 -7.69 1.26
N GLN A 123 13.58 -6.58 0.87
CA GLN A 123 13.09 -5.56 1.79
C GLN A 123 11.68 -5.86 2.25
N PRO A 124 11.34 -5.52 3.51
CA PRO A 124 9.98 -5.64 4.00
C PRO A 124 9.05 -4.62 3.33
N LEU A 125 7.84 -5.07 3.04
CA LEU A 125 6.70 -4.26 2.65
C LEU A 125 5.80 -4.01 3.86
N GLN A 126 5.03 -2.94 3.83
CA GLN A 126 4.08 -2.59 4.87
C GLN A 126 2.69 -2.36 4.26
N LEU A 127 1.66 -2.73 4.99
CA LEU A 127 0.32 -2.22 4.71
C LEU A 127 0.31 -0.72 4.98
N LEU A 128 -0.36 0.03 4.12
CA LEU A 128 -0.45 1.47 4.25
C LEU A 128 -1.61 1.83 5.20
N ASP A 129 -1.46 1.43 6.46
CA ASP A 129 -2.31 1.94 7.53
C ASP A 129 -1.97 3.41 7.83
N VAL A 130 -2.98 4.19 8.22
CA VAL A 130 -2.73 5.51 8.79
C VAL A 130 -2.11 5.29 10.16
N ASN A 131 -0.78 5.26 10.18
CA ASN A 131 -0.07 5.28 11.43
C ASN A 131 -0.41 6.59 12.14
N TYR A 132 -1.00 6.48 13.34
CA TYR A 132 -1.18 7.64 14.22
C TYR A 132 0.14 8.40 14.32
N PRO A 133 0.09 9.73 14.56
CA PRO A 133 1.30 10.52 14.59
C PRO A 133 2.29 9.82 15.51
N GLN A 134 3.25 9.14 14.90
CA GLN A 134 4.43 8.70 15.61
C GLN A 134 5.06 9.99 16.07
N THR A 135 4.94 10.27 17.35
CA THR A 135 5.78 11.28 17.98
C THR A 135 7.19 10.93 17.56
N SER A 136 7.80 11.76 16.72
CA SER A 136 9.19 11.59 16.33
C SER A 136 9.96 11.36 17.61
N LEU A 137 10.52 10.16 17.77
CA LEU A 137 11.37 9.81 18.93
C LEU A 137 12.69 10.56 18.77
N VAL A 138 12.63 11.88 18.93
CA VAL A 138 13.81 12.73 19.04
C VAL A 138 14.31 12.57 20.47
N ASN A 139 15.27 11.64 20.67
CA ASN A 139 16.09 11.50 21.89
C ASN A 139 15.32 11.78 23.20
N CYS A 140 14.28 11.01 23.49
CA CYS A 140 13.63 11.08 24.79
C CYS A 140 14.48 10.29 25.78
N ASN A 141 15.28 10.99 26.59
CA ASN A 141 15.71 10.46 27.86
C ASN A 141 14.44 10.21 28.68
N MET A 142 13.99 8.96 28.76
CA MET A 142 12.86 8.58 29.59
C MET A 142 13.17 9.02 31.04
N PRO A 143 12.36 9.87 31.67
CA PRO A 143 12.58 10.18 33.06
C PRO A 143 12.35 8.91 33.89
N THR A 144 13.41 8.37 34.46
CA THR A 144 13.37 7.14 35.28
C THR A 144 12.76 7.39 36.69
N THR A 145 12.40 8.64 37.01
CA THR A 145 11.91 9.06 38.33
C THR A 145 10.82 10.14 38.22
N GLY A 146 9.80 9.88 37.39
CA GLY A 146 8.63 10.78 37.27
C GLY A 146 7.38 10.16 37.91
N SER A 147 6.42 11.01 38.30
CA SER A 147 5.08 10.58 38.65
C SER A 147 4.45 9.84 37.47
N ALA A 148 3.77 8.74 37.72
CA ALA A 148 2.99 8.02 36.72
C ALA A 148 1.53 8.46 36.80
N PHE A 149 0.96 8.90 35.68
CA PHE A 149 -0.47 9.13 35.54
C PHE A 149 -1.13 7.84 35.04
N THR A 150 -2.00 7.27 35.85
CA THR A 150 -2.74 6.05 35.50
C THR A 150 -4.22 6.35 35.46
N ALA A 151 -4.90 5.90 34.41
CA ALA A 151 -6.35 6.05 34.25
C ALA A 151 -6.99 4.75 33.77
N GLU A 152 -8.22 4.50 34.23
CA GLU A 152 -9.04 3.39 33.79
C GLU A 152 -10.16 3.90 32.88
N PHE A 153 -10.39 3.16 31.78
CA PHE A 153 -11.37 3.51 30.76
C PHE A 153 -12.39 2.39 30.62
N LEU A 154 -13.64 2.78 30.37
CA LEU A 154 -14.73 1.92 29.98
C LEU A 154 -15.28 2.41 28.65
N VAL A 155 -15.15 1.60 27.59
CA VAL A 155 -15.66 1.92 26.26
C VAL A 155 -17.00 1.23 26.06
N LEU A 156 -18.02 2.01 25.79
CA LEU A 156 -19.41 1.57 25.58
C LEU A 156 -19.87 1.93 24.18
N GLY A 157 -20.65 1.05 23.58
CA GLY A 157 -21.35 1.26 22.32
C GLY A 157 -22.85 1.54 22.52
N ALA A 158 -23.63 1.25 21.48
CA ALA A 158 -25.08 1.39 21.52
C ALA A 158 -25.70 0.60 22.70
N ASN A 159 -26.72 1.17 23.32
CA ASN A 159 -27.41 0.59 24.49
C ASN A 159 -26.48 0.26 25.66
N ASN A 160 -25.39 1.01 25.84
CA ASN A 160 -24.38 0.82 26.88
C ASN A 160 -23.73 -0.60 26.83
N THR A 161 -23.66 -1.21 25.67
CA THR A 161 -22.94 -2.49 25.51
C THR A 161 -21.43 -2.28 25.57
N PRO A 162 -20.67 -3.07 26.33
CA PRO A 162 -19.22 -2.99 26.34
C PRO A 162 -18.63 -3.26 24.96
N VAL A 163 -17.69 -2.40 24.53
CA VAL A 163 -16.95 -2.58 23.26
C VAL A 163 -15.62 -3.24 23.56
N LYS A 164 -15.48 -4.53 23.23
CA LYS A 164 -14.26 -5.30 23.33
C LYS A 164 -13.31 -5.01 22.18
N GLU A 165 -12.02 -5.27 22.40
CA GLU A 165 -10.98 -5.18 21.37
C GLU A 165 -10.88 -3.78 20.72
N ALA A 166 -11.33 -2.72 21.41
CA ALA A 166 -11.08 -1.36 21.00
C ALA A 166 -9.67 -0.92 21.42
N GLU A 167 -8.90 -0.38 20.50
CA GLU A 167 -7.60 0.21 20.78
C GLU A 167 -7.82 1.60 21.40
N VAL A 168 -7.23 1.83 22.56
CA VAL A 168 -7.29 3.12 23.28
C VAL A 168 -5.89 3.70 23.36
N TYR A 169 -5.75 4.94 22.91
CA TYR A 169 -4.50 5.70 22.91
C TYR A 169 -4.67 6.97 23.74
N LEU A 170 -3.84 7.14 24.74
CA LEU A 170 -3.78 8.36 25.55
C LEU A 170 -2.45 9.06 25.30
N PHE A 171 -2.50 10.28 24.75
CA PHE A 171 -1.34 11.09 24.39
C PHE A 171 -1.06 12.12 25.48
N GLY A 172 0.17 12.15 25.95
CA GLY A 172 0.73 13.21 26.80
C GLY A 172 1.75 14.04 26.03
N SER A 173 2.73 14.58 26.76
CA SER A 173 3.84 15.38 26.20
C SER A 173 4.93 14.51 25.57
N LEU A 174 5.04 13.25 26.01
CA LEU A 174 6.07 12.30 25.60
C LEU A 174 5.47 11.22 24.71
N LEU A 175 5.60 9.95 25.13
CA LEU A 175 5.08 8.81 24.39
C LEU A 175 3.62 8.53 24.77
N PRO A 176 2.77 8.11 23.82
CA PRO A 176 1.42 7.69 24.14
C PRO A 176 1.42 6.39 24.94
N ALA A 177 0.46 6.24 25.84
CA ALA A 177 0.08 4.96 26.39
C ALA A 177 -0.98 4.33 25.49
N THR A 178 -0.88 3.04 25.25
CA THR A 178 -1.81 2.29 24.41
C THR A 178 -2.29 1.04 25.13
N GLY A 179 -3.52 0.62 24.83
CA GLY A 179 -4.07 -0.61 25.33
C GLY A 179 -5.30 -1.04 24.55
N ILE A 180 -5.74 -2.26 24.77
CA ILE A 180 -6.91 -2.85 24.10
C ILE A 180 -7.95 -3.18 25.17
N THR A 181 -9.21 -2.85 24.93
CA THR A 181 -10.29 -3.14 25.85
C THR A 181 -10.56 -4.66 25.96
N ASP A 182 -10.82 -5.11 27.17
CA ASP A 182 -11.23 -6.48 27.47
C ASP A 182 -12.68 -6.77 27.05
N GLY A 183 -13.17 -7.97 27.36
CA GLY A 183 -14.54 -8.39 27.08
C GLY A 183 -15.64 -7.57 27.80
N ASN A 184 -15.26 -6.79 28.82
CA ASN A 184 -16.14 -5.88 29.56
C ASN A 184 -15.96 -4.40 29.09
N GLY A 185 -15.24 -4.17 28.00
CA GLY A 185 -14.96 -2.85 27.47
C GLY A 185 -13.93 -2.04 28.29
N ARG A 186 -13.15 -2.66 29.18
CA ARG A 186 -12.24 -1.98 30.11
C ARG A 186 -10.80 -2.04 29.65
N VAL A 187 -10.08 -0.94 29.87
CA VAL A 187 -8.63 -0.86 29.68
C VAL A 187 -8.01 0.09 30.68
N LYS A 188 -6.79 -0.22 31.15
CA LYS A 188 -6.00 0.62 32.05
C LYS A 188 -4.75 1.09 31.34
N LEU A 189 -4.52 2.40 31.32
CA LEU A 189 -3.37 3.03 30.70
C LEU A 189 -2.51 3.77 31.73
N THR A 190 -1.20 3.72 31.54
CA THR A 190 -0.23 4.43 32.39
C THR A 190 0.74 5.23 31.53
N LEU A 191 0.81 6.54 31.77
CA LEU A 191 1.79 7.44 31.18
C LEU A 191 2.83 7.83 32.24
N TYR A 192 4.09 7.69 31.91
CA TYR A 192 5.20 8.06 32.80
C TYR A 192 5.64 9.49 32.55
N GLY A 193 5.85 10.24 33.62
CA GLY A 193 6.26 11.65 33.56
C GLY A 193 5.15 12.61 33.19
N GLU A 194 3.89 12.17 33.22
CA GLU A 194 2.72 12.97 32.85
C GLU A 194 1.81 13.23 34.05
N THR A 195 0.95 14.25 33.89
CA THR A 195 -0.13 14.62 34.83
C THR A 195 -1.43 14.78 34.05
N SER A 196 -2.56 14.90 34.73
CA SER A 196 -3.85 15.15 34.04
C SER A 196 -3.83 16.43 33.19
N GLN A 197 -3.05 17.43 33.55
CA GLN A 197 -2.94 18.71 32.83
C GLN A 197 -2.04 18.63 31.58
N SER A 198 -1.17 17.62 31.48
CA SER A 198 -0.28 17.42 30.34
C SER A 198 -0.87 16.55 29.25
N LEU A 199 -2.08 16.00 29.47
CA LEU A 199 -2.78 15.20 28.50
C LEU A 199 -3.18 16.04 27.29
N ARG A 200 -2.90 15.53 26.09
CA ARG A 200 -3.13 16.26 24.85
C ARG A 200 -4.28 15.71 24.03
N ARG A 201 -4.41 14.37 24.01
CA ARG A 201 -5.44 13.71 23.19
C ARG A 201 -5.78 12.34 23.74
N LEU A 202 -7.05 12.00 23.65
CA LEU A 202 -7.56 10.65 23.77
C LEU A 202 -8.08 10.20 22.40
N TYR A 203 -7.74 8.98 22.01
CA TYR A 203 -8.22 8.37 20.79
C TYR A 203 -8.68 6.94 21.06
N VAL A 204 -9.85 6.58 20.52
CA VAL A 204 -10.39 5.23 20.61
C VAL A 204 -10.73 4.74 19.21
N LYS A 205 -10.10 3.62 18.81
CA LYS A 205 -10.33 2.94 17.55
C LYS A 205 -11.06 1.63 17.83
N PRO A 206 -12.36 1.55 17.58
CA PRO A 206 -13.08 0.28 17.67
C PRO A 206 -12.61 -0.67 16.56
N ARG A 207 -12.69 -1.97 16.82
CA ARG A 207 -12.39 -2.98 15.81
C ARG A 207 -13.39 -2.93 14.65
N ALA A 208 -14.68 -2.73 14.97
CA ALA A 208 -15.76 -2.71 13.98
C ALA A 208 -17.03 -2.03 14.52
N ASP A 209 -17.98 -1.76 13.64
CA ASP A 209 -19.38 -1.35 13.83
C ASP A 209 -19.62 0.02 14.49
N TYR A 210 -18.54 0.66 14.91
CA TYR A 210 -18.58 1.98 15.54
C TYR A 210 -17.64 2.95 14.85
N TRP A 211 -17.98 4.24 14.93
CA TRP A 211 -17.07 5.32 14.57
C TRP A 211 -15.93 5.40 15.58
N SER A 212 -14.75 5.73 15.11
CA SER A 212 -13.63 6.09 15.99
C SER A 212 -13.96 7.35 16.78
N PHE A 213 -13.38 7.50 17.98
CA PHE A 213 -13.56 8.68 18.83
C PHE A 213 -12.23 9.39 19.02
N SER A 214 -12.23 10.73 19.02
CA SER A 214 -11.04 11.53 19.30
C SER A 214 -11.44 12.79 20.08
N GLN A 215 -10.71 13.06 21.15
CA GLN A 215 -10.89 14.25 21.97
C GLN A 215 -9.54 14.92 22.23
N GLU A 216 -9.44 16.21 21.89
CA GLU A 216 -8.29 17.06 22.25
C GLU A 216 -8.42 17.52 23.69
N GLN A 217 -7.27 17.60 24.40
CA GLN A 217 -7.18 18.05 25.79
C GLN A 217 -8.26 17.42 26.69
N PRO A 218 -8.31 16.06 26.72
CA PRO A 218 -9.35 15.37 27.47
C PRO A 218 -9.21 15.59 28.97
N ASP A 219 -10.32 15.79 29.66
CA ASP A 219 -10.38 15.79 31.12
C ASP A 219 -10.51 14.35 31.62
N ILE A 220 -9.40 13.76 32.06
CA ILE A 220 -9.31 12.36 32.46
C ILE A 220 -9.03 12.25 33.95
N SER A 221 -9.88 11.51 34.65
CA SER A 221 -9.71 11.18 36.06
C SER A 221 -8.73 10.02 36.25
N SER A 222 -7.83 10.16 37.23
CA SER A 222 -6.96 9.06 37.67
C SER A 222 -7.57 8.21 38.78
N SER A 223 -8.67 8.66 39.40
CA SER A 223 -9.32 8.02 40.55
C SER A 223 -10.69 7.41 40.20
N GLU A 224 -11.31 7.85 39.12
CA GLU A 224 -12.62 7.40 38.69
C GLU A 224 -12.56 6.74 37.30
N MET A 225 -13.58 5.94 37.00
CA MET A 225 -13.72 5.30 35.68
C MET A 225 -14.07 6.35 34.62
N ASN A 226 -13.25 6.46 33.60
CA ASN A 226 -13.52 7.32 32.45
C ASN A 226 -14.37 6.57 31.43
N VAL A 227 -15.61 6.99 31.25
CA VAL A 227 -16.56 6.33 30.34
C VAL A 227 -16.58 7.03 29.00
N ILE A 228 -16.38 6.25 27.93
CA ILE A 228 -16.36 6.72 26.53
C ILE A 228 -17.49 6.03 25.76
N GLY A 229 -18.44 6.79 25.27
CA GLY A 229 -19.51 6.31 24.41
C GLY A 229 -19.13 6.40 22.94
N LEU A 230 -19.14 5.28 22.21
CA LEU A 230 -18.94 5.24 20.78
C LEU A 230 -20.28 5.28 20.04
N ARG A 231 -20.32 6.00 18.91
CA ARG A 231 -21.47 6.03 18.00
C ARG A 231 -21.43 4.81 17.09
N ALA A 232 -22.55 4.13 16.92
CA ALA A 232 -22.67 3.08 15.92
C ALA A 232 -22.54 3.67 14.51
N LEU A 233 -22.03 2.91 13.54
CA LEU A 233 -21.99 3.34 12.13
C LEU A 233 -23.37 3.70 11.61
N SER A 234 -24.40 2.94 12.02
CA SER A 234 -25.81 3.16 11.66
C SER A 234 -26.43 4.46 12.20
N ASP A 235 -25.80 5.10 13.19
CA ASP A 235 -26.28 6.39 13.72
C ASP A 235 -25.96 7.57 12.78
N TRP A 236 -25.16 7.32 11.73
CA TRP A 236 -24.84 8.34 10.75
C TRP A 236 -25.87 8.37 9.62
N PRO A 237 -26.35 9.56 9.19
CA PRO A 237 -27.49 9.66 8.25
C PRO A 237 -27.28 8.92 6.92
N SER A 238 -26.04 8.91 6.38
CA SER A 238 -25.74 8.20 5.12
C SER A 238 -25.68 6.68 5.26
N LEU A 239 -25.69 6.17 6.51
CA LEU A 239 -25.65 4.75 6.86
C LEU A 239 -26.89 4.32 7.68
N ALA A 240 -27.98 5.09 7.63
CA ALA A 240 -29.21 4.76 8.35
C ALA A 240 -29.70 3.35 7.95
N ASN A 241 -30.09 2.55 8.94
CA ASN A 241 -30.50 1.14 8.80
C ASN A 241 -29.39 0.17 8.34
N PHE A 242 -28.14 0.62 8.27
CA PHE A 242 -27.00 -0.22 7.98
C PHE A 242 -26.68 -1.15 9.17
N PRO A 243 -26.29 -2.41 8.97
CA PRO A 243 -26.13 -3.13 7.71
C PRO A 243 -27.40 -3.87 7.24
N ALA A 244 -28.53 -3.76 7.97
CA ALA A 244 -29.77 -4.47 7.65
C ALA A 244 -30.37 -4.05 6.29
N GLN A 245 -30.01 -2.87 5.80
CA GLN A 245 -30.29 -2.39 4.47
C GLN A 245 -28.97 -2.10 3.75
N GLN A 246 -28.79 -2.67 2.55
CA GLN A 246 -27.59 -2.45 1.76
C GLN A 246 -27.36 -0.98 1.45
N GLN A 247 -26.10 -0.55 1.57
CA GLN A 247 -25.71 0.84 1.29
C GLN A 247 -24.60 0.92 0.22
N LEU A 248 -24.65 2.00 -0.54
CA LEU A 248 -23.49 2.58 -1.21
C LEU A 248 -22.91 3.63 -0.28
N THR A 249 -21.63 3.55 0.01
CA THR A 249 -20.94 4.50 0.88
C THR A 249 -20.78 5.86 0.21
N TRP A 250 -20.36 6.87 0.98
CA TRP A 250 -20.18 8.22 0.45
C TRP A 250 -19.21 8.26 -0.74
N GLY A 251 -18.15 7.46 -0.70
CA GLY A 251 -17.14 7.41 -1.75
C GLY A 251 -17.69 6.93 -3.08
N GLN A 252 -18.47 5.88 -3.05
CA GLN A 252 -19.13 5.31 -4.22
C GLN A 252 -20.15 6.30 -4.82
N LYS A 253 -20.97 6.96 -3.97
CA LYS A 253 -21.88 8.04 -4.40
C LYS A 253 -21.14 9.24 -4.96
N ALA A 254 -20.01 9.62 -4.33
CA ALA A 254 -19.16 10.68 -4.83
C ALA A 254 -18.60 10.40 -6.23
N MET A 255 -18.34 9.15 -6.58
CA MET A 255 -17.92 8.72 -7.92
C MET A 255 -19.10 8.41 -8.85
N ARG A 256 -20.36 8.62 -8.41
CA ARG A 256 -21.61 8.40 -9.15
C ARG A 256 -21.90 6.94 -9.47
N LEU A 257 -21.47 6.00 -8.62
CA LEU A 257 -21.81 4.59 -8.77
C LEU A 257 -23.30 4.34 -8.61
N ASP A 258 -23.99 5.15 -7.79
CA ASP A 258 -25.43 5.13 -7.56
C ASP A 258 -26.28 5.42 -8.81
N GLN A 259 -25.67 6.02 -9.84
CA GLN A 259 -26.33 6.37 -11.10
C GLN A 259 -26.03 5.36 -12.22
N LEU A 260 -25.25 4.32 -11.92
CA LEU A 260 -24.87 3.32 -12.91
C LEU A 260 -26.00 2.31 -13.12
N PRO A 261 -26.34 1.95 -14.36
CA PRO A 261 -27.33 0.90 -14.62
C PRO A 261 -26.99 -0.42 -13.95
N ALA A 262 -27.98 -1.12 -13.42
CA ALA A 262 -27.80 -2.31 -12.56
C ALA A 262 -27.02 -3.47 -13.22
N HIS A 263 -26.94 -3.53 -14.55
CA HIS A 263 -26.20 -4.56 -15.27
C HIS A 263 -24.70 -4.28 -15.41
N TYR A 264 -24.21 -3.12 -14.98
CA TYR A 264 -22.78 -2.78 -14.94
C TYR A 264 -22.19 -3.33 -13.63
N ARG A 265 -21.66 -4.55 -13.67
CA ARG A 265 -21.29 -5.31 -12.47
C ARG A 265 -19.86 -5.86 -12.49
N GLY A 266 -19.11 -5.64 -13.60
CA GLY A 266 -17.72 -6.08 -13.73
C GLY A 266 -17.54 -7.55 -14.08
N GLN A 267 -18.57 -8.21 -14.61
CA GLN A 267 -18.55 -9.62 -14.96
C GLN A 267 -17.48 -9.93 -16.00
N GLY A 268 -16.82 -11.09 -15.84
CA GLY A 268 -15.77 -11.57 -16.73
C GLY A 268 -14.39 -10.99 -16.45
N ILE A 269 -14.25 -10.05 -15.51
CA ILE A 269 -12.97 -9.44 -15.14
C ILE A 269 -12.40 -10.12 -13.89
N ARG A 270 -11.10 -10.41 -13.91
CA ARG A 270 -10.35 -11.01 -12.80
C ARG A 270 -9.55 -9.94 -12.06
N VAL A 271 -9.80 -9.84 -10.77
CA VAL A 271 -9.13 -8.87 -9.89
C VAL A 271 -8.33 -9.62 -8.83
N ALA A 272 -7.07 -9.29 -8.65
CA ALA A 272 -6.31 -9.76 -7.49
C ALA A 272 -6.19 -8.64 -6.43
N ILE A 273 -6.30 -9.03 -5.17
CA ILE A 273 -6.04 -8.17 -4.01
C ILE A 273 -4.83 -8.74 -3.29
N VAL A 274 -3.68 -8.07 -3.39
CA VAL A 274 -2.44 -8.49 -2.71
C VAL A 274 -2.36 -7.77 -1.38
N ASP A 275 -2.76 -8.46 -0.30
CA ASP A 275 -3.04 -7.84 0.99
C ASP A 275 -2.92 -8.86 2.15
N SER A 276 -3.68 -8.69 3.23
CA SER A 276 -3.72 -9.57 4.40
C SER A 276 -4.62 -10.81 4.24
N GLY A 277 -5.21 -11.00 3.07
CA GLY A 277 -6.20 -12.04 2.79
C GLY A 277 -7.60 -11.45 2.57
N ALA A 278 -8.64 -12.29 2.56
CA ALA A 278 -10.03 -11.87 2.51
C ALA A 278 -10.92 -12.86 3.25
N ALA A 279 -11.64 -12.39 4.27
CA ALA A 279 -12.52 -13.22 5.10
C ALA A 279 -13.81 -13.58 4.33
N ASN A 280 -13.78 -14.61 3.50
CA ASN A 280 -14.91 -15.02 2.68
C ASN A 280 -16.06 -15.69 3.47
N ALA A 281 -15.89 -15.86 4.77
CA ALA A 281 -16.99 -16.17 5.69
C ALA A 281 -17.92 -14.97 5.90
N HIS A 282 -17.46 -13.75 5.60
CA HIS A 282 -18.28 -12.55 5.60
C HIS A 282 -19.31 -12.60 4.46
N GLN A 283 -20.56 -12.26 4.76
CA GLN A 283 -21.67 -12.34 3.80
C GLN A 283 -21.38 -11.57 2.50
N ASP A 284 -20.89 -10.32 2.59
CA ASP A 284 -20.56 -9.50 1.42
C ASP A 284 -19.40 -10.06 0.60
N LEU A 285 -18.55 -10.91 1.18
CA LEU A 285 -17.33 -11.44 0.56
C LEU A 285 -17.46 -12.92 0.16
N SER A 286 -18.62 -13.53 0.35
CA SER A 286 -18.84 -14.98 0.18
C SER A 286 -18.61 -15.49 -1.24
N LYS A 287 -18.65 -14.61 -2.25
CA LYS A 287 -18.30 -14.93 -3.64
C LYS A 287 -16.80 -15.07 -3.90
N ILE A 288 -15.95 -14.63 -2.97
CA ILE A 288 -14.49 -14.77 -3.09
C ILE A 288 -14.11 -16.20 -2.74
N THR A 289 -13.88 -17.01 -3.76
CA THR A 289 -13.59 -18.45 -3.62
C THR A 289 -12.19 -18.84 -4.09
N ARG A 290 -11.40 -17.85 -4.54
CA ARG A 290 -10.06 -18.04 -5.08
C ARG A 290 -9.03 -17.19 -4.35
N GLY A 291 -7.83 -17.70 -4.22
CA GLY A 291 -6.74 -16.99 -3.60
C GLY A 291 -5.45 -17.78 -3.55
N TYR A 292 -4.41 -17.15 -3.02
CA TYR A 292 -3.09 -17.71 -2.86
C TYR A 292 -2.42 -17.16 -1.60
N ASP A 293 -2.00 -18.04 -0.70
CA ASP A 293 -1.19 -17.66 0.45
C ASP A 293 0.28 -17.64 0.03
N VAL A 294 0.83 -16.45 -0.16
CA VAL A 294 2.22 -16.25 -0.59
C VAL A 294 3.21 -16.52 0.55
N ILE A 295 2.76 -16.34 1.79
CA ILE A 295 3.59 -16.53 2.99
C ILE A 295 3.73 -18.01 3.27
N ASN A 296 2.62 -18.75 3.24
CA ASN A 296 2.59 -20.17 3.55
C ASN A 296 2.14 -20.97 2.31
N LYS A 297 3.07 -21.20 1.40
CA LYS A 297 2.83 -21.91 0.13
C LYS A 297 2.35 -23.34 0.30
N THR A 298 2.58 -23.96 1.47
CA THR A 298 2.16 -25.34 1.78
C THR A 298 0.71 -25.42 2.24
N LEU A 299 0.16 -24.32 2.78
CA LEU A 299 -1.23 -24.19 3.22
C LEU A 299 -1.98 -23.20 2.31
N SER A 300 -2.05 -23.51 1.03
CA SER A 300 -2.58 -22.63 -0.01
C SER A 300 -4.04 -22.17 0.21
N SER A 301 -4.74 -22.73 1.18
CA SER A 301 -6.12 -22.37 1.54
C SER A 301 -6.22 -21.28 2.62
N CYS A 302 -5.12 -20.86 3.26
CA CYS A 302 -5.16 -19.88 4.36
C CYS A 302 -5.31 -18.42 3.91
N TRP A 303 -5.43 -18.17 2.62
CA TRP A 303 -5.68 -16.84 2.07
C TRP A 303 -7.02 -16.22 2.55
N ASN A 304 -7.98 -17.04 2.95
CA ASN A 304 -9.29 -16.60 3.46
C ASN A 304 -9.32 -16.33 4.98
N VAL A 305 -8.18 -16.50 5.66
CA VAL A 305 -8.01 -16.13 7.06
C VAL A 305 -7.35 -14.76 7.13
N ASP A 306 -8.14 -13.72 7.36
CA ASP A 306 -7.67 -12.34 7.46
C ASP A 306 -7.68 -11.88 8.92
N THR A 307 -6.53 -11.92 9.57
CA THR A 307 -6.35 -11.49 10.96
C THR A 307 -6.11 -10.00 11.14
N ILE A 308 -5.81 -9.29 10.03
CA ILE A 308 -5.55 -7.84 10.03
C ILE A 308 -6.80 -7.07 9.61
N SER A 309 -7.72 -7.73 8.90
CA SER A 309 -8.97 -7.17 8.36
C SER A 309 -8.81 -6.22 7.17
N HIS A 310 -7.55 -5.84 6.81
CA HIS A 310 -7.26 -4.83 5.81
C HIS A 310 -7.63 -5.30 4.40
N GLY A 311 -7.25 -6.51 4.01
CA GLY A 311 -7.60 -7.08 2.71
C GLY A 311 -9.10 -7.33 2.55
N SER A 312 -9.80 -7.74 3.63
CA SER A 312 -11.26 -7.86 3.64
C SER A 312 -11.93 -6.51 3.39
N HIS A 313 -11.41 -5.44 4.02
CA HIS A 313 -11.93 -4.10 3.81
C HIS A 313 -11.76 -3.64 2.34
N CYS A 314 -10.58 -3.83 1.76
CA CYS A 314 -10.34 -3.55 0.34
C CYS A 314 -11.27 -4.38 -0.57
N ALA A 315 -11.48 -5.66 -0.23
CA ALA A 315 -12.35 -6.56 -0.99
C ALA A 315 -13.82 -6.11 -1.01
N GLY A 316 -14.33 -5.61 0.12
CA GLY A 316 -15.69 -5.07 0.21
C GLY A 316 -15.89 -3.85 -0.69
N VAL A 317 -14.95 -2.92 -0.74
CA VAL A 317 -15.00 -1.76 -1.64
C VAL A 317 -15.00 -2.19 -3.11
N ILE A 318 -14.16 -3.18 -3.48
CA ILE A 318 -14.05 -3.65 -4.87
C ILE A 318 -15.27 -4.44 -5.28
N ALA A 319 -15.66 -5.45 -4.50
CA ALA A 319 -16.57 -6.51 -4.94
C ALA A 319 -17.58 -6.96 -3.87
N GLY A 320 -17.84 -6.13 -2.88
CA GLY A 320 -18.92 -6.37 -1.92
C GLY A 320 -20.20 -6.80 -2.65
N MET A 321 -20.82 -7.90 -2.20
CA MET A 321 -21.91 -8.56 -2.90
C MET A 321 -23.11 -7.63 -3.05
N ASP A 322 -23.72 -7.59 -4.22
CA ASP A 322 -24.99 -6.90 -4.45
C ASP A 322 -26.15 -7.75 -3.93
N SER A 323 -26.67 -7.35 -2.79
CA SER A 323 -27.73 -8.03 -2.03
C SER A 323 -28.59 -6.99 -1.31
N ASP A 324 -29.46 -7.41 -0.41
CA ASP A 324 -30.28 -6.48 0.39
C ASP A 324 -29.56 -6.03 1.68
N TRP A 325 -28.34 -6.55 1.96
CA TRP A 325 -27.61 -6.37 3.21
C TRP A 325 -26.20 -5.87 2.99
N GLY A 326 -25.62 -5.15 4.00
CA GLY A 326 -24.23 -4.75 4.04
C GLY A 326 -23.88 -3.64 3.05
N ILE A 327 -22.73 -3.76 2.38
CA ILE A 327 -22.28 -2.79 1.37
C ILE A 327 -22.18 -3.44 0.00
N ARG A 328 -22.50 -2.66 -1.04
CA ARG A 328 -22.27 -3.05 -2.42
C ARG A 328 -20.90 -2.53 -2.88
N GLY A 329 -20.06 -3.39 -3.44
CA GLY A 329 -18.83 -3.01 -4.10
C GLY A 329 -19.04 -2.40 -5.49
N PHE A 330 -17.97 -1.89 -6.09
CA PHE A 330 -18.00 -1.36 -7.46
C PHE A 330 -18.34 -2.44 -8.50
N ALA A 331 -17.69 -3.59 -8.38
CA ALA A 331 -17.75 -4.68 -9.35
C ALA A 331 -18.15 -6.01 -8.66
N PRO A 332 -19.41 -6.15 -8.20
CA PRO A 332 -19.85 -7.30 -7.39
C PRO A 332 -19.84 -8.64 -8.13
N ASP A 333 -19.71 -8.65 -9.46
CA ASP A 333 -19.62 -9.86 -10.28
C ASP A 333 -18.23 -10.08 -10.90
N ALA A 334 -17.21 -9.30 -10.48
CA ALA A 334 -15.82 -9.59 -10.82
C ALA A 334 -15.34 -10.86 -10.10
N GLU A 335 -14.47 -11.65 -10.75
CA GLU A 335 -13.80 -12.78 -10.11
C GLU A 335 -12.62 -12.27 -9.29
N VAL A 336 -12.72 -12.36 -7.96
CA VAL A 336 -11.68 -11.87 -7.04
C VAL A 336 -10.77 -13.00 -6.58
N HIS A 337 -9.45 -12.76 -6.65
CA HIS A 337 -8.39 -13.60 -6.12
C HIS A 337 -7.70 -12.89 -4.94
N ALA A 338 -7.84 -13.43 -3.74
CA ALA A 338 -7.16 -12.89 -2.56
C ALA A 338 -5.73 -13.47 -2.45
N CYS A 339 -4.71 -12.64 -2.64
CA CYS A 339 -3.31 -13.02 -2.48
C CYS A 339 -2.82 -12.54 -1.11
N LYS A 340 -2.67 -13.46 -0.15
CA LYS A 340 -2.27 -13.14 1.20
C LYS A 340 -0.76 -12.95 1.29
N LEU A 341 -0.35 -11.69 1.53
CA LEU A 341 1.03 -11.23 1.66
C LEU A 341 1.37 -10.82 3.10
N PHE A 342 0.37 -10.51 3.92
CA PHE A 342 0.55 -10.04 5.30
C PHE A 342 -0.15 -10.95 6.33
N PRO A 343 0.42 -11.01 7.56
CA PRO A 343 1.58 -10.27 8.09
C PRO A 343 2.93 -10.78 7.54
N GLY A 344 3.91 -9.89 7.39
CA GLY A 344 5.30 -10.25 7.10
C GLY A 344 5.75 -10.14 5.63
N GLY A 345 5.00 -9.45 4.77
CA GLY A 345 5.30 -9.31 3.34
C GLY A 345 6.68 -8.74 3.01
N GLN A 346 7.35 -9.31 1.99
CA GLN A 346 8.63 -8.87 1.44
C GLN A 346 8.54 -8.65 -0.08
N ILE A 347 9.51 -7.96 -0.65
CA ILE A 347 9.61 -7.72 -2.10
C ILE A 347 9.54 -9.04 -2.89
N SER A 348 10.29 -10.06 -2.47
CA SER A 348 10.28 -11.38 -3.12
C SER A 348 8.88 -12.01 -3.13
N GLN A 349 8.14 -11.84 -2.07
CA GLN A 349 6.78 -12.38 -1.96
C GLN A 349 5.79 -11.61 -2.85
N LEU A 350 5.96 -10.28 -3.01
CA LEU A 350 5.17 -9.50 -3.96
C LEU A 350 5.49 -9.92 -5.42
N ILE A 351 6.76 -10.19 -5.73
CA ILE A 351 7.15 -10.76 -7.03
C ILE A 351 6.43 -12.09 -7.29
N ASP A 352 6.35 -12.98 -6.29
CA ASP A 352 5.64 -14.25 -6.39
C ASP A 352 4.11 -14.07 -6.56
N ALA A 353 3.53 -13.11 -5.83
CA ALA A 353 2.12 -12.75 -6.00
C ALA A 353 1.81 -12.27 -7.42
N LEU A 354 2.68 -11.43 -7.99
CA LEU A 354 2.53 -10.95 -9.37
C LEU A 354 2.74 -12.08 -10.39
N GLU A 355 3.63 -13.05 -10.12
CA GLU A 355 3.77 -14.24 -10.96
C GLU A 355 2.49 -15.09 -10.95
N TYR A 356 1.87 -15.29 -9.78
CA TYR A 356 0.55 -15.91 -9.68
C TYR A 356 -0.50 -15.15 -10.51
N CYS A 357 -0.47 -13.81 -10.46
CA CYS A 357 -1.40 -12.99 -11.25
C CYS A 357 -1.22 -13.19 -12.75
N ILE A 358 0.03 -13.32 -13.22
CA ILE A 358 0.32 -13.61 -14.63
C ILE A 358 -0.21 -14.99 -15.01
N GLU A 359 0.07 -16.01 -14.20
CA GLU A 359 -0.40 -17.39 -14.42
C GLU A 359 -1.93 -17.45 -14.48
N LYS A 360 -2.62 -16.79 -13.56
CA LYS A 360 -4.09 -16.79 -13.47
C LYS A 360 -4.76 -15.81 -14.44
N GLN A 361 -3.96 -15.12 -15.27
CA GLN A 361 -4.48 -14.14 -16.22
C GLN A 361 -5.36 -13.09 -15.54
N ILE A 362 -4.90 -12.57 -14.41
CA ILE A 362 -5.55 -11.46 -13.71
C ILE A 362 -5.56 -10.22 -14.62
N ASP A 363 -6.62 -9.43 -14.57
CA ASP A 363 -6.75 -8.18 -15.33
C ASP A 363 -6.26 -6.97 -14.55
N ILE A 364 -6.53 -6.95 -13.25
CA ILE A 364 -6.24 -5.82 -12.38
C ILE A 364 -5.71 -6.34 -11.05
N VAL A 365 -4.67 -5.69 -10.53
CA VAL A 365 -4.12 -5.96 -9.19
C VAL A 365 -4.27 -4.72 -8.32
N ASN A 366 -4.91 -4.87 -7.16
CA ASN A 366 -4.92 -3.88 -6.10
C ASN A 366 -3.73 -4.05 -5.18
N LEU A 367 -2.92 -3.00 -5.01
CA LEU A 367 -1.76 -2.95 -4.12
C LEU A 367 -1.95 -1.82 -3.09
N SER A 368 -2.58 -2.15 -1.97
CA SER A 368 -2.76 -1.25 -0.84
C SER A 368 -1.58 -1.34 0.15
N LEU A 369 -0.38 -1.29 -0.38
CA LEU A 369 0.89 -1.53 0.32
C LEU A 369 2.02 -0.64 -0.25
N GLY A 370 3.10 -0.51 0.50
CA GLY A 370 4.27 0.26 0.05
C GLY A 370 5.32 0.46 1.14
N GLY A 371 6.14 1.50 0.99
CA GLY A 371 7.11 1.95 1.98
C GLY A 371 8.53 1.43 1.79
N ALA A 372 8.73 0.47 0.88
CA ALA A 372 10.07 -0.02 0.54
C ALA A 372 10.86 0.99 -0.29
N GLU A 373 12.19 0.91 -0.22
CA GLU A 373 13.05 1.56 -1.22
C GLU A 373 12.80 0.94 -2.60
N PRO A 374 13.03 1.67 -3.70
CA PRO A 374 12.85 1.12 -5.04
C PRO A 374 13.64 -0.18 -5.24
N SER A 375 13.00 -1.18 -5.85
CA SER A 375 13.57 -2.49 -6.16
C SER A 375 13.55 -2.70 -7.67
N GLU A 376 14.71 -2.92 -8.28
CA GLU A 376 14.83 -3.18 -9.72
C GLU A 376 14.17 -4.51 -10.11
N ALA A 377 14.28 -5.53 -9.24
CA ALA A 377 13.64 -6.83 -9.49
C ALA A 377 12.12 -6.73 -9.48
N LEU A 378 11.54 -5.97 -8.53
CA LEU A 378 10.10 -5.74 -8.50
C LEU A 378 9.65 -4.86 -9.67
N GLU A 379 10.42 -3.83 -10.05
CA GLU A 379 10.11 -2.98 -11.20
C GLU A 379 10.02 -3.79 -12.50
N GLN A 380 10.98 -4.72 -12.72
CA GLN A 380 10.92 -5.64 -13.87
C GLN A 380 9.68 -6.55 -13.82
N GLN A 381 9.26 -7.00 -12.64
CA GLN A 381 8.09 -7.84 -12.49
C GLN A 381 6.79 -7.06 -12.71
N ILE A 382 6.69 -5.80 -12.25
CA ILE A 382 5.56 -4.92 -12.53
C ILE A 382 5.45 -4.66 -14.04
N LEU A 383 6.57 -4.34 -14.70
CA LEU A 383 6.59 -4.16 -16.15
C LEU A 383 6.15 -5.44 -16.88
N ARG A 384 6.61 -6.61 -16.43
CA ARG A 384 6.21 -7.90 -17.02
C ARG A 384 4.70 -8.16 -16.82
N ALA A 385 4.16 -7.84 -15.63
CA ALA A 385 2.72 -7.92 -15.39
C ALA A 385 1.95 -6.99 -16.35
N LYS A 386 2.41 -5.76 -16.53
CA LYS A 386 1.83 -4.79 -17.48
C LYS A 386 1.87 -5.32 -18.92
N GLN A 387 2.99 -5.91 -19.36
CA GLN A 387 3.13 -6.54 -20.67
C GLN A 387 2.18 -7.72 -20.85
N ALA A 388 1.87 -8.45 -19.78
CA ALA A 388 0.86 -9.50 -19.75
C ALA A 388 -0.59 -8.97 -19.71
N GLY A 389 -0.77 -7.65 -19.77
CA GLY A 389 -2.08 -6.98 -19.77
C GLY A 389 -2.71 -6.84 -18.40
N ILE A 390 -1.89 -6.79 -17.33
CA ILE A 390 -2.32 -6.64 -15.94
C ILE A 390 -2.12 -5.19 -15.51
N ALA A 391 -3.18 -4.53 -15.07
CA ALA A 391 -3.16 -3.18 -14.54
C ALA A 391 -2.90 -3.20 -13.02
N CYS A 392 -1.78 -2.65 -12.56
CA CYS A 392 -1.51 -2.47 -11.14
C CYS A 392 -2.03 -1.10 -10.67
N ILE A 393 -2.96 -1.10 -9.71
CA ILE A 393 -3.51 0.07 -9.04
C ILE A 393 -2.91 0.14 -7.64
N VAL A 394 -2.22 1.21 -7.32
CA VAL A 394 -1.35 1.28 -6.14
C VAL A 394 -1.67 2.50 -5.28
N ALA A 395 -1.79 2.28 -3.98
CA ALA A 395 -1.98 3.33 -2.99
C ALA A 395 -0.72 4.21 -2.86
N ALA A 396 -0.88 5.55 -2.91
CA ALA A 396 0.25 6.50 -2.96
C ALA A 396 1.11 6.53 -1.68
N GLY A 397 0.56 6.12 -0.54
CA GLY A 397 1.23 6.13 0.77
C GLY A 397 0.55 7.04 1.79
N ASN A 398 0.85 6.83 3.08
CA ASN A 398 0.16 7.49 4.20
C ASN A 398 1.09 8.32 5.10
N SER A 399 2.27 8.68 4.63
CA SER A 399 3.22 9.48 5.41
C SER A 399 3.03 11.00 5.29
N GLY A 400 2.12 11.47 4.41
CA GLY A 400 1.94 12.89 4.12
C GLY A 400 3.12 13.53 3.38
N GLY A 401 4.05 12.72 2.90
CA GLY A 401 5.25 13.10 2.18
C GLY A 401 5.23 12.71 0.69
N PRO A 402 6.40 12.44 0.08
CA PRO A 402 6.50 11.95 -1.29
C PRO A 402 5.78 10.61 -1.50
N VAL A 403 5.36 10.36 -2.73
CA VAL A 403 4.74 9.08 -3.12
C VAL A 403 5.70 7.92 -2.83
N GLN A 404 5.19 6.89 -2.18
CA GLN A 404 5.97 5.72 -1.77
C GLN A 404 6.07 4.68 -2.90
N TYR A 405 7.14 3.88 -2.87
CA TYR A 405 7.25 2.74 -3.78
C TYR A 405 6.33 1.59 -3.31
N PRO A 406 5.63 0.84 -4.21
CA PRO A 406 5.75 0.88 -5.67
C PRO A 406 4.82 1.87 -6.40
N ALA A 407 4.07 2.74 -5.71
CA ALA A 407 3.21 3.72 -6.37
C ALA A 407 4.00 4.76 -7.20
N SER A 408 5.28 4.99 -6.86
CA SER A 408 6.17 5.87 -7.64
C SER A 408 6.67 5.27 -8.96
N SER A 409 6.38 3.99 -9.25
CA SER A 409 6.69 3.36 -10.54
C SER A 409 5.87 3.97 -11.68
N SER A 410 6.49 4.17 -12.85
CA SER A 410 5.81 4.67 -14.05
C SER A 410 4.91 3.62 -14.73
N HIS A 411 4.92 2.39 -14.24
CA HIS A 411 4.19 1.27 -14.81
C HIS A 411 2.85 0.98 -14.11
N VAL A 412 2.51 1.74 -13.08
CA VAL A 412 1.30 1.57 -12.28
C VAL A 412 0.40 2.81 -12.39
N LEU A 413 -0.79 2.73 -11.80
CA LEU A 413 -1.66 3.88 -11.58
C LEU A 413 -1.68 4.18 -10.08
N ALA A 414 -1.12 5.34 -9.70
CA ALA A 414 -0.98 5.78 -8.31
C ALA A 414 -2.21 6.55 -7.83
N VAL A 415 -2.73 6.16 -6.65
CA VAL A 415 -3.99 6.68 -6.12
C VAL A 415 -3.76 7.41 -4.79
N ALA A 416 -4.07 8.70 -4.75
CA ALA A 416 -4.07 9.52 -3.53
C ALA A 416 -5.43 9.48 -2.83
N ALA A 417 -5.46 9.83 -1.54
CA ALA A 417 -6.67 9.83 -0.73
C ALA A 417 -7.28 11.23 -0.57
N ILE A 418 -8.59 11.31 -0.77
CA ILE A 418 -9.42 12.46 -0.43
C ILE A 418 -10.48 12.09 0.59
N GLY A 419 -10.96 13.08 1.33
CA GLY A 419 -12.14 13.01 2.18
C GLY A 419 -13.19 14.02 1.75
N LYS A 420 -14.37 13.94 2.38
CA LYS A 420 -15.47 14.88 2.16
C LYS A 420 -16.08 15.29 3.51
N LEU A 421 -16.28 16.57 3.70
CA LEU A 421 -16.91 17.10 4.92
C LEU A 421 -18.32 16.54 5.09
N ASN A 422 -18.73 16.40 6.34
CA ASN A 422 -20.05 15.92 6.74
C ASN A 422 -20.37 14.44 6.39
N GLU A 423 -19.34 13.65 6.06
CA GLU A 423 -19.49 12.21 5.83
C GLU A 423 -19.08 11.35 7.06
N PHE A 424 -18.72 11.99 8.16
CA PHE A 424 -18.31 11.36 9.42
C PHE A 424 -18.57 12.29 10.62
N PRO A 425 -18.67 11.75 11.86
CA PRO A 425 -18.90 12.54 13.07
C PRO A 425 -17.78 13.54 13.36
N ALA A 426 -18.13 14.72 13.86
CA ALA A 426 -17.18 15.78 14.17
C ALA A 426 -16.24 15.41 15.34
N ASP A 427 -16.64 14.50 16.21
CA ASP A 427 -15.86 13.94 17.32
C ASP A 427 -15.13 12.65 16.96
N SER A 428 -15.12 12.27 15.66
CA SER A 428 -14.35 11.14 15.19
C SER A 428 -12.91 11.53 14.85
N TYR A 429 -12.01 10.54 14.85
CA TYR A 429 -10.62 10.75 14.44
C TYR A 429 -10.48 11.23 12.99
N HIS A 430 -11.43 10.91 12.13
CA HIS A 430 -11.42 11.31 10.72
C HIS A 430 -11.26 12.82 10.54
N THR A 431 -11.71 13.64 11.51
CA THR A 431 -11.52 15.09 11.51
C THR A 431 -10.05 15.52 11.51
N GLN A 432 -9.15 14.69 12.06
CA GLN A 432 -7.72 14.95 12.10
C GLN A 432 -7.05 14.83 10.72
N THR A 433 -7.73 14.20 9.77
CA THR A 433 -7.26 14.01 8.40
C THR A 433 -7.54 15.21 7.50
N ILE A 434 -8.34 16.17 7.95
CA ILE A 434 -8.76 17.34 7.16
C ILE A 434 -7.57 18.29 6.97
N THR A 435 -7.32 18.67 5.70
CA THR A 435 -6.39 19.74 5.34
C THR A 435 -7.13 21.09 5.28
N PRO A 436 -6.42 22.23 5.42
CA PRO A 436 -7.06 23.55 5.41
C PRO A 436 -7.79 23.89 4.11
N GLN A 437 -7.35 23.32 2.97
CA GLN A 437 -7.96 23.57 1.66
C GLN A 437 -9.09 22.58 1.42
N VAL A 438 -10.29 23.10 1.40
CA VAL A 438 -11.53 22.37 1.10
C VAL A 438 -12.15 22.98 -0.14
N ASP A 439 -12.57 22.16 -1.11
CA ASP A 439 -13.24 22.66 -2.30
C ASP A 439 -14.70 23.04 -2.06
N SER A 440 -15.36 23.65 -3.05
CA SER A 440 -16.76 24.09 -2.96
C SER A 440 -17.75 22.93 -2.76
N ASN A 441 -17.37 21.69 -3.01
CA ASN A 441 -18.17 20.48 -2.84
C ASN A 441 -17.89 19.77 -1.50
N GLY A 442 -17.01 20.35 -0.67
CA GLY A 442 -16.60 19.80 0.62
C GLY A 442 -15.50 18.76 0.54
N PHE A 443 -14.85 18.56 -0.62
CA PHE A 443 -13.71 17.66 -0.74
C PHE A 443 -12.43 18.31 -0.19
N PHE A 444 -11.60 17.49 0.43
CA PHE A 444 -10.26 17.86 0.90
C PHE A 444 -9.26 16.73 0.61
N SER A 445 -8.00 17.07 0.40
CA SER A 445 -6.92 16.07 0.38
C SER A 445 -6.70 15.58 1.79
N ALA A 446 -6.61 14.26 1.98
CA ALA A 446 -6.31 13.73 3.31
C ALA A 446 -4.89 14.13 3.75
N ARG A 447 -4.75 14.57 5.02
CA ARG A 447 -3.46 15.04 5.57
C ARG A 447 -2.36 13.99 5.47
N PHE A 448 -2.70 12.73 5.67
CA PHE A 448 -1.78 11.60 5.60
C PHE A 448 -1.40 11.22 4.17
N SER A 449 -2.24 11.55 3.17
CA SER A 449 -2.00 11.13 1.79
C SER A 449 -0.66 11.65 1.28
N CYS A 450 0.16 10.74 0.79
CA CYS A 450 1.35 11.10 0.02
C CYS A 450 0.97 11.84 -1.25
N PHE A 451 1.88 12.67 -1.75
CA PHE A 451 1.66 13.52 -2.91
C PHE A 451 2.94 13.67 -3.74
N GLY A 452 2.78 13.95 -5.01
CA GLY A 452 3.89 14.07 -5.96
C GLY A 452 3.39 14.14 -7.39
N GLN A 453 4.30 14.23 -8.33
CA GLN A 453 3.97 14.20 -9.77
C GLN A 453 3.52 12.80 -10.22
N GLU A 454 3.84 11.79 -9.43
CA GLU A 454 3.51 10.38 -9.65
C GLU A 454 2.03 10.07 -9.35
N VAL A 455 1.33 10.96 -8.62
CA VAL A 455 -0.10 10.78 -8.36
C VAL A 455 -0.89 10.92 -9.65
N ASP A 456 -1.52 9.84 -10.09
CA ASP A 456 -2.37 9.84 -11.28
C ASP A 456 -3.77 10.36 -11.01
N VAL A 457 -4.42 9.83 -9.97
CA VAL A 457 -5.81 10.20 -9.61
C VAL A 457 -5.97 10.23 -8.08
N CYS A 458 -7.05 10.81 -7.61
CA CYS A 458 -7.46 10.69 -6.22
C CYS A 458 -8.78 9.93 -6.11
N ALA A 459 -9.00 9.30 -4.96
CA ALA A 459 -10.22 8.57 -4.65
C ALA A 459 -10.59 8.69 -3.16
N PRO A 460 -11.82 8.33 -2.78
CA PRO A 460 -12.25 8.34 -1.39
C PRO A 460 -11.36 7.47 -0.52
N GLY A 461 -10.74 8.07 0.48
CA GLY A 461 -9.80 7.41 1.38
C GLY A 461 -9.91 7.86 2.84
N VAL A 462 -10.98 8.61 3.20
CA VAL A 462 -11.27 9.00 4.58
C VAL A 462 -12.66 8.51 4.96
N ALA A 463 -12.78 7.90 6.13
CA ALA A 463 -14.03 7.38 6.67
C ALA A 463 -14.73 6.42 5.68
N VAL A 464 -13.95 5.57 5.02
CA VAL A 464 -14.47 4.58 4.08
C VAL A 464 -15.00 3.39 4.86
N THR A 465 -16.30 3.16 4.80
CA THR A 465 -16.96 2.01 5.44
C THR A 465 -16.89 0.81 4.53
N SER A 466 -16.41 -0.34 5.06
CA SER A 466 -16.32 -1.60 4.31
C SER A 466 -16.33 -2.81 5.24
N SER A 467 -16.40 -4.00 4.62
CA SER A 467 -16.53 -5.29 5.30
C SER A 467 -15.22 -5.68 6.02
N VAL A 468 -15.33 -6.16 7.24
CA VAL A 468 -14.23 -6.75 8.02
C VAL A 468 -14.67 -8.12 8.56
N PRO A 469 -13.77 -9.00 9.02
CA PRO A 469 -14.13 -10.33 9.52
C PRO A 469 -15.30 -10.33 10.50
N ASP A 470 -15.93 -11.50 10.65
CA ASP A 470 -17.04 -11.78 11.59
C ASP A 470 -18.38 -11.10 11.20
N ASN A 471 -18.62 -10.84 9.92
CA ASN A 471 -19.79 -10.11 9.40
C ASN A 471 -19.94 -8.68 9.95
N ASN A 472 -18.81 -8.06 10.30
CA ASN A 472 -18.76 -6.70 10.81
C ASN A 472 -18.29 -5.71 9.71
N PHE A 473 -18.38 -4.41 10.04
CA PHE A 473 -17.99 -3.32 9.17
C PHE A 473 -17.12 -2.32 9.93
N ALA A 474 -16.21 -1.66 9.22
CA ALA A 474 -15.36 -0.63 9.82
C ALA A 474 -15.24 0.58 8.89
N ALA A 475 -15.17 1.78 9.48
CA ALA A 475 -14.86 3.02 8.77
C ALA A 475 -13.39 3.37 8.98
N TRP A 476 -12.61 3.31 7.91
CA TRP A 476 -11.15 3.50 7.97
C TRP A 476 -10.65 4.60 7.05
N ASP A 477 -9.42 5.06 7.34
CA ASP A 477 -8.70 6.07 6.59
C ASP A 477 -7.46 5.43 5.94
N GLY A 478 -7.09 5.89 4.75
CA GLY A 478 -5.87 5.45 4.07
C GLY A 478 -5.96 5.60 2.56
N THR A 479 -4.81 5.77 1.91
CA THR A 479 -4.69 5.56 0.47
C THR A 479 -5.00 4.11 0.09
N SER A 480 -4.84 3.18 1.05
CA SER A 480 -5.30 1.79 0.97
C SER A 480 -6.79 1.64 0.77
N MET A 481 -7.60 2.59 1.24
CA MET A 481 -9.05 2.62 1.03
C MET A 481 -9.40 3.35 -0.28
N ALA A 482 -8.51 4.21 -0.76
CA ALA A 482 -8.68 4.92 -2.03
C ALA A 482 -8.41 4.01 -3.25
N ALA A 483 -7.32 3.26 -3.24
CA ALA A 483 -6.92 2.37 -4.34
C ALA A 483 -8.02 1.37 -4.75
N PRO A 484 -8.74 0.67 -3.82
CA PRO A 484 -9.79 -0.26 -4.19
C PRO A 484 -10.99 0.39 -4.90
N HIS A 485 -11.29 1.68 -4.68
CA HIS A 485 -12.30 2.39 -5.47
C HIS A 485 -11.91 2.45 -6.95
N ILE A 486 -10.64 2.72 -7.22
CA ILE A 486 -10.12 2.77 -8.60
C ILE A 486 -9.99 1.38 -9.19
N THR A 487 -9.62 0.38 -8.38
CA THR A 487 -9.57 -1.03 -8.78
C THR A 487 -10.94 -1.53 -9.23
N GLY A 488 -11.98 -1.27 -8.44
CA GLY A 488 -13.36 -1.62 -8.80
C GLY A 488 -13.87 -0.85 -10.01
N LEU A 489 -13.54 0.44 -10.14
CA LEU A 489 -13.82 1.23 -11.34
C LEU A 489 -13.14 0.65 -12.58
N ALA A 490 -11.85 0.27 -12.47
CA ALA A 490 -11.10 -0.33 -13.56
C ALA A 490 -11.76 -1.63 -14.05
N ALA A 491 -12.31 -2.44 -13.13
CA ALA A 491 -13.07 -3.64 -13.48
C ALA A 491 -14.35 -3.30 -14.28
N LEU A 492 -15.08 -2.27 -13.88
CA LEU A 492 -16.25 -1.79 -14.63
C LEU A 492 -15.86 -1.28 -16.02
N VAL A 493 -14.75 -0.54 -16.13
CA VAL A 493 -14.26 -0.02 -17.43
C VAL A 493 -13.90 -1.18 -18.36
N LEU A 494 -13.12 -2.15 -17.90
CA LEU A 494 -12.74 -3.31 -18.72
C LEU A 494 -13.93 -4.16 -19.15
N ALA A 495 -14.95 -4.27 -18.29
CA ALA A 495 -16.14 -5.06 -18.57
C ALA A 495 -17.13 -4.36 -19.52
N HIS A 496 -17.19 -3.02 -19.52
CA HIS A 496 -18.32 -2.33 -20.11
C HIS A 496 -17.97 -1.18 -21.08
N HIS A 497 -16.74 -0.63 -21.01
CA HIS A 497 -16.37 0.47 -21.92
C HIS A 497 -16.23 -0.05 -23.35
N PRO A 498 -16.77 0.67 -24.37
CA PRO A 498 -16.75 0.21 -25.77
C PRO A 498 -15.36 -0.19 -26.31
N ASP A 499 -14.29 0.47 -25.88
CA ASP A 499 -12.91 0.17 -26.32
C ASP A 499 -12.42 -1.22 -25.94
N PHE A 500 -13.05 -1.87 -24.95
CA PHE A 500 -12.69 -3.20 -24.48
C PHE A 500 -13.69 -4.28 -24.89
N GLN A 501 -14.75 -3.91 -25.62
CA GLN A 501 -15.71 -4.87 -26.15
C GLN A 501 -15.11 -5.56 -27.38
N GLY A 502 -15.19 -6.89 -27.44
CA GLY A 502 -14.62 -7.71 -28.51
C GLY A 502 -13.26 -8.31 -28.15
N THR A 503 -12.46 -8.66 -29.16
CA THR A 503 -11.14 -9.27 -28.99
C THR A 503 -10.05 -8.23 -28.75
N SER A 504 -9.98 -7.66 -27.54
CA SER A 504 -8.84 -6.84 -27.16
C SER A 504 -7.75 -7.73 -26.56
N PRO A 505 -6.59 -7.91 -27.23
CA PRO A 505 -5.55 -8.76 -26.70
C PRO A 505 -4.98 -8.20 -25.40
N ARG A 506 -4.59 -9.09 -24.50
CA ARG A 506 -3.92 -8.71 -23.26
C ARG A 506 -2.53 -8.17 -23.59
N SER A 507 -2.27 -6.91 -23.29
CA SER A 507 -1.03 -6.23 -23.64
C SER A 507 -0.80 -5.00 -22.77
N ALA A 508 0.40 -4.44 -22.81
CA ALA A 508 0.70 -3.16 -22.17
C ALA A 508 -0.18 -2.02 -22.72
N ASP A 509 -0.49 -2.02 -24.02
CA ASP A 509 -1.34 -0.99 -24.64
C ASP A 509 -2.77 -1.02 -24.09
N ARG A 510 -3.31 -2.23 -23.80
CA ARG A 510 -4.61 -2.38 -23.15
C ARG A 510 -4.60 -1.73 -21.75
N VAL A 511 -3.52 -1.91 -21.00
CA VAL A 511 -3.34 -1.31 -19.66
C VAL A 511 -3.23 0.22 -19.77
N GLU A 512 -2.42 0.73 -20.69
CA GLU A 512 -2.28 2.16 -20.92
C GLU A 512 -3.62 2.79 -21.32
N ARG A 513 -4.37 2.14 -22.19
CA ARG A 513 -5.70 2.61 -22.59
C ARG A 513 -6.66 2.68 -21.41
N LEU A 514 -6.65 1.67 -20.53
CA LEU A 514 -7.42 1.66 -19.30
C LEU A 514 -7.04 2.86 -18.41
N PHE A 515 -5.76 3.09 -18.18
CA PHE A 515 -5.27 4.21 -17.38
C PHE A 515 -5.68 5.56 -17.98
N GLN A 516 -5.59 5.73 -19.30
CA GLN A 516 -6.04 6.92 -19.99
C GLN A 516 -7.53 7.17 -19.80
N ILE A 517 -8.38 6.17 -19.97
CA ILE A 517 -9.84 6.30 -19.78
C ILE A 517 -10.15 6.74 -18.35
N ILE A 518 -9.52 6.11 -17.34
CA ILE A 518 -9.71 6.49 -15.94
C ILE A 518 -9.31 7.95 -15.72
N LYS A 519 -8.13 8.37 -16.18
CA LYS A 519 -7.64 9.75 -16.06
C LYS A 519 -8.55 10.76 -16.75
N LEU A 520 -9.01 10.46 -17.97
CA LEU A 520 -9.90 11.35 -18.76
C LEU A 520 -11.33 11.41 -18.18
N SER A 521 -11.74 10.42 -17.39
CA SER A 521 -13.04 10.45 -16.71
C SER A 521 -13.07 11.38 -15.50
N CYS A 522 -11.91 11.82 -15.01
CA CYS A 522 -11.81 12.60 -13.79
C CYS A 522 -12.51 13.95 -13.86
N ARG A 523 -13.07 14.36 -12.74
CA ARG A 523 -13.42 15.74 -12.46
C ARG A 523 -12.37 16.34 -11.53
N PRO A 524 -11.98 17.61 -11.75
CA PRO A 524 -11.02 18.27 -10.87
C PRO A 524 -11.53 18.35 -9.42
N VAL A 525 -10.62 18.14 -8.47
CA VAL A 525 -10.83 18.41 -7.04
C VAL A 525 -9.91 19.56 -6.65
N MET A 526 -10.48 20.69 -6.28
CA MET A 526 -9.76 21.97 -6.16
C MET A 526 -9.25 22.18 -4.72
N VAL A 527 -8.21 21.44 -4.34
CA VAL A 527 -7.61 21.48 -2.99
C VAL A 527 -6.24 22.20 -2.96
N GLY A 528 -6.02 23.12 -3.88
CA GLY A 528 -4.87 24.02 -3.93
C GLY A 528 -3.63 23.45 -4.64
N ASP A 529 -3.24 22.21 -4.39
CA ASP A 529 -2.06 21.56 -4.99
C ASP A 529 -2.47 20.33 -5.82
N GLN A 530 -2.33 20.42 -7.13
CA GLN A 530 -2.69 19.35 -8.07
C GLN A 530 -1.86 18.06 -7.84
N ARG A 531 -0.65 18.17 -7.28
CA ARG A 531 0.17 16.99 -6.92
C ARG A 531 -0.50 16.10 -5.86
N ARG A 532 -1.54 16.60 -5.18
CA ARG A 532 -2.32 15.86 -4.19
C ARG A 532 -3.48 15.06 -4.79
N THR A 533 -3.89 15.40 -6.01
CA THR A 533 -5.12 14.85 -6.63
C THR A 533 -4.90 14.31 -8.03
N GLY A 534 -3.74 14.57 -8.64
CA GLY A 534 -3.47 14.18 -10.03
C GLY A 534 -4.52 14.76 -10.99
N PHE A 535 -5.10 13.92 -11.84
CA PHE A 535 -6.20 14.29 -12.74
C PHE A 535 -7.52 14.58 -12.01
N GLY A 536 -7.64 14.22 -10.74
CA GLY A 536 -8.82 14.44 -9.91
C GLY A 536 -9.55 13.15 -9.55
N LEU A 537 -10.85 13.26 -9.23
CA LEU A 537 -11.73 12.16 -8.86
C LEU A 537 -12.42 11.56 -10.08
N PRO A 538 -12.19 10.29 -10.43
CA PRO A 538 -12.85 9.65 -11.56
C PRO A 538 -14.37 9.59 -11.40
N ASP A 539 -15.07 9.79 -12.52
CA ASP A 539 -16.52 9.71 -12.64
C ASP A 539 -16.89 8.39 -13.34
N VAL A 540 -17.65 7.54 -12.66
CA VAL A 540 -17.97 6.19 -13.14
C VAL A 540 -18.71 6.23 -14.49
N LEU A 541 -19.70 7.12 -14.67
CA LEU A 541 -20.47 7.17 -15.90
C LEU A 541 -19.63 7.56 -17.11
N ARG A 542 -18.65 8.45 -16.90
CA ARG A 542 -17.70 8.82 -17.95
C ARG A 542 -16.72 7.71 -18.25
N ALA A 543 -16.21 7.09 -17.19
CA ALA A 543 -15.24 6.02 -17.30
C ALA A 543 -15.77 4.81 -18.07
N VAL A 544 -17.07 4.52 -17.97
CA VAL A 544 -17.72 3.43 -18.73
C VAL A 544 -18.34 3.89 -20.06
N GLY A 545 -18.17 5.15 -20.45
CA GLY A 545 -18.64 5.67 -21.74
C GLY A 545 -20.12 6.08 -21.77
N LEU A 546 -20.81 6.18 -20.63
CA LEU A 546 -22.24 6.59 -20.53
C LEU A 546 -22.45 8.09 -20.48
N ALA A 547 -21.39 8.87 -20.18
CA ALA A 547 -21.43 10.32 -20.19
C ALA A 547 -20.23 10.86 -20.98
N PRO A 548 -20.36 12.03 -21.65
CA PRO A 548 -19.24 12.61 -22.37
C PRO A 548 -18.09 12.92 -21.43
N ALA A 549 -16.87 12.76 -21.91
CA ALA A 549 -15.69 13.22 -21.20
C ALA A 549 -15.86 14.70 -20.82
N HIS A 550 -15.32 15.13 -19.67
CA HIS A 550 -15.25 16.58 -19.40
C HIS A 550 -14.55 17.23 -20.58
N PRO A 551 -15.06 18.35 -21.13
CA PRO A 551 -14.19 19.21 -21.88
C PRO A 551 -13.05 19.48 -20.91
N THR A 552 -11.86 18.95 -21.21
CA THR A 552 -10.67 19.25 -20.42
C THR A 552 -10.68 20.77 -20.27
N PRO A 553 -10.71 21.35 -19.05
CA PRO A 553 -10.39 22.74 -18.94
C PRO A 553 -9.03 22.81 -19.60
N LEU A 554 -8.92 23.47 -20.74
CA LEU A 554 -7.63 23.87 -21.28
C LEU A 554 -6.94 24.47 -20.07
N ILE A 555 -5.97 23.77 -19.49
CA ILE A 555 -5.21 24.19 -18.32
C ILE A 555 -4.89 25.63 -18.60
N GLY A 556 -5.41 26.51 -17.77
CA GLY A 556 -5.74 27.86 -18.08
C GLY A 556 -4.70 28.54 -18.96
N THR A 557 -5.14 29.08 -20.07
CA THR A 557 -4.42 29.99 -20.90
C THR A 557 -3.95 31.26 -20.18
N THR A 558 -3.84 31.21 -18.87
CA THR A 558 -3.36 32.27 -18.00
C THR A 558 -2.40 31.77 -16.97
N ILE A 559 -1.25 31.25 -17.41
CA ILE A 559 -0.02 31.46 -16.66
C ILE A 559 0.47 32.83 -17.08
N SER A 560 0.20 33.85 -16.26
CA SER A 560 0.81 35.18 -16.32
C SER A 560 1.04 35.74 -17.74
N GLY A 561 0.00 35.89 -18.55
CA GLY A 561 0.07 36.67 -19.81
C GLY A 561 0.91 36.08 -20.95
N GLN A 562 1.42 34.85 -20.84
CA GLN A 562 2.10 34.19 -21.96
C GLN A 562 1.16 33.22 -22.66
N THR A 563 0.78 33.50 -23.88
CA THR A 563 0.10 32.59 -24.82
C THR A 563 1.03 31.43 -25.16
N LEU A 564 0.57 30.18 -24.99
CA LEU A 564 1.29 28.99 -25.45
C LEU A 564 1.65 29.16 -26.95
N SER A 565 2.90 28.76 -27.28
CA SER A 565 3.34 28.87 -28.66
C SER A 565 2.47 28.03 -29.59
N PRO A 566 2.27 28.44 -30.87
CA PRO A 566 1.51 27.65 -31.84
C PRO A 566 2.00 26.22 -32.00
N GLN A 567 3.29 25.96 -31.76
CA GLN A 567 3.90 24.61 -31.78
C GLN A 567 3.43 23.73 -30.62
N VAL A 568 3.34 24.27 -29.41
CA VAL A 568 2.80 23.55 -28.23
C VAL A 568 1.31 23.24 -28.43
N MET A 569 0.55 24.18 -29.02
CA MET A 569 -0.86 23.95 -29.37
C MET A 569 -1.02 22.93 -30.50
N GLN A 570 -0.07 22.81 -31.41
CA GLN A 570 -0.08 21.80 -32.45
C GLN A 570 0.22 20.42 -31.92
N VAL A 571 1.16 20.27 -30.95
CA VAL A 571 1.46 19.02 -30.24
C VAL A 571 0.26 18.59 -29.40
N LEU A 572 -0.37 19.50 -28.67
CA LEU A 572 -1.59 19.19 -27.91
C LEU A 572 -2.73 18.75 -28.83
N ARG A 573 -2.93 19.40 -29.97
CA ARG A 573 -3.94 19.00 -30.97
C ARG A 573 -3.62 17.65 -31.62
N SER A 574 -2.34 17.29 -31.80
CA SER A 574 -1.96 15.98 -32.34
C SER A 574 -2.21 14.83 -31.35
N LEU A 575 -2.14 15.10 -30.04
CA LEU A 575 -2.46 14.15 -28.99
C LEU A 575 -3.97 13.88 -28.85
N TYR A 576 -4.82 14.81 -29.34
CA TYR A 576 -6.29 14.73 -29.25
C TYR A 576 -6.99 14.46 -30.61
N ARG A 577 -6.24 14.11 -31.67
CA ARG A 577 -6.85 13.65 -32.91
C ARG A 577 -7.31 12.20 -32.75
N GLU A 578 -8.57 11.93 -33.16
CA GLU A 578 -9.09 10.57 -33.32
C GLU A 578 -8.07 9.71 -34.11
N PRO A 579 -7.86 8.46 -33.68
CA PRO A 579 -6.93 7.59 -34.39
C PRO A 579 -7.42 7.39 -35.83
N PRO A 580 -6.56 7.51 -36.85
CA PRO A 580 -6.91 7.17 -38.21
C PRO A 580 -7.23 5.67 -38.26
N ARG A 581 -8.32 5.31 -38.94
CA ARG A 581 -8.65 3.91 -39.27
C ARG A 581 -7.43 3.29 -39.96
N MET A 582 -6.79 2.34 -39.31
CA MET A 582 -5.62 1.64 -39.83
C MET A 582 -5.99 0.78 -41.05
N MET A 583 -5.40 1.10 -42.19
CA MET A 583 -5.10 0.09 -43.22
C MET A 583 -3.76 -0.57 -42.87
N PRO A 584 -3.58 -1.86 -43.16
CA PRO A 584 -2.37 -2.57 -42.76
C PRO A 584 -1.20 -2.16 -43.68
N GLN A 585 -0.14 -1.61 -43.09
CA GLN A 585 1.15 -1.50 -43.74
C GLN A 585 2.28 -2.05 -42.88
N THR A 586 3.18 -2.69 -43.58
CA THR A 586 4.34 -3.48 -43.19
C THR A 586 5.40 -2.68 -42.40
N PHE A 587 5.99 -3.38 -41.48
CA PHE A 587 7.06 -3.12 -40.54
C PHE A 587 8.21 -2.19 -40.94
N GLY A 588 8.54 -1.27 -40.00
CA GLY A 588 9.85 -0.66 -39.84
C GLY A 588 10.05 -0.33 -38.36
N ASN A 589 11.09 -0.89 -37.76
CA ASN A 589 11.48 -0.71 -36.36
C ASN A 589 11.62 0.75 -35.98
N VAL A 590 10.82 1.23 -35.01
CA VAL A 590 11.12 2.46 -34.26
C VAL A 590 10.93 2.14 -32.78
N ALA A 591 11.98 2.41 -32.00
CA ALA A 591 12.00 2.30 -30.55
C ALA A 591 10.82 3.06 -29.92
N ALA A 592 10.09 2.40 -29.03
CA ALA A 592 8.99 2.99 -28.29
C ALA A 592 9.50 4.13 -27.40
N LEU A 593 9.24 5.37 -27.80
CA LEU A 593 9.38 6.54 -26.96
C LEU A 593 8.16 6.60 -26.04
N ASP A 594 8.43 6.70 -24.73
CA ASP A 594 7.40 6.94 -23.71
C ASP A 594 6.63 8.23 -24.05
N PRO A 595 5.32 8.17 -24.38
CA PRO A 595 4.56 9.35 -24.74
C PRO A 595 4.40 10.36 -23.58
N TYR A 596 4.76 9.98 -22.36
CA TYR A 596 4.72 10.84 -21.16
C TYR A 596 6.08 11.42 -20.77
N ALA A 597 7.20 10.93 -21.32
CA ALA A 597 8.53 11.50 -21.05
C ALA A 597 8.60 12.97 -21.48
N SER A 598 7.97 13.31 -22.60
CA SER A 598 7.85 14.70 -23.09
C SER A 598 6.91 15.55 -22.21
N TYR A 599 5.85 14.97 -21.66
CA TYR A 599 4.95 15.67 -20.75
C TYR A 599 5.62 15.95 -19.39
N ARG A 600 6.43 15.02 -18.89
CA ARG A 600 7.25 15.20 -17.66
C ARG A 600 8.33 16.26 -17.83
N GLN A 601 8.91 16.39 -19.03
CA GLN A 601 9.92 17.41 -19.34
C GLN A 601 9.34 18.83 -19.48
N ILE A 602 8.11 18.97 -19.96
CA ILE A 602 7.44 20.26 -20.14
C ILE A 602 6.97 20.86 -18.79
N MET A 603 6.73 20.01 -17.78
CA MET A 603 6.24 20.44 -16.45
C MET A 603 7.35 20.65 -15.41
N SER A 604 8.63 20.58 -15.77
CA SER A 604 9.74 20.94 -14.89
C SER A 604 10.23 22.35 -15.19
N PRO A 605 9.76 23.39 -14.51
CA PRO A 605 10.40 24.69 -14.57
C PRO A 605 11.65 24.64 -13.69
N HIS A 606 12.83 24.68 -14.28
CA HIS A 606 14.03 25.11 -13.58
C HIS A 606 13.85 26.58 -13.17
N ILE A 607 13.32 26.81 -11.99
CA ILE A 607 13.40 28.11 -11.33
C ILE A 607 14.64 28.08 -10.45
N THR A 608 15.73 28.58 -10.97
CA THR A 608 16.86 29.05 -10.16
C THR A 608 16.37 30.30 -9.43
N MET A 609 16.00 30.17 -8.17
CA MET A 609 15.82 31.30 -7.27
C MET A 609 17.21 31.83 -6.93
N GLN A 610 17.60 32.96 -7.53
CA GLN A 610 18.62 33.84 -6.96
C GLN A 610 18.07 34.43 -5.67
N ASN A 611 18.72 34.13 -4.56
CA ASN A 611 18.42 34.65 -3.24
C ASN A 611 18.99 36.09 -3.14
N PRO A 612 18.18 37.18 -2.95
CA PRO A 612 18.70 38.54 -2.91
C PRO A 612 19.06 39.02 -1.50
N TYR A 613 19.21 38.16 -0.49
CA TYR A 613 19.66 38.60 0.84
C TYR A 613 20.83 37.74 1.34
N GLY A 614 22.02 38.24 1.07
CA GLY A 614 23.20 37.85 1.83
C GLY A 614 23.15 38.45 3.24
N MET A 615 23.42 37.57 4.21
CA MET A 615 23.98 37.79 5.57
C MET A 615 23.96 36.39 6.19
N GLY A 616 25.03 35.72 6.48
CA GLY A 616 26.16 36.01 7.32
C GLY A 616 25.95 35.32 8.68
N LEU A 617 26.65 34.15 8.85
CA LEU A 617 27.21 33.64 10.12
C LEU A 617 26.29 33.55 11.38
N TRP A 618 25.93 32.37 11.80
CA TRP A 618 26.56 31.57 12.93
C TRP A 618 25.91 30.21 12.99
#